data_fb8f365d94d3f02ad55d13100c286e3c
#
_entry.id   fb8f365d94d3f02ad55d13100c286e3c
#
_cell.length_a   1.000
_cell.length_b   1.000
_cell.length_c   1.000
_cell.angle_alpha   90.00
_cell.angle_beta   90.00
_cell.angle_gamma   90.00
#
_symmetry.space_group_name_H-M   'P 1'
#
loop_
_entity.id
_entity.type
_entity.pdbx_description
1 polymer ?
#
loop_
_entity_poly.entity_id
_entity_poly.type
_entity_poly.pdbx_seq_one_letter_code
_entity_poly.pdbx_strand_id
1 'polypeptide(L)'
;MRHESTMWDKLPTKPLRLKQRLAEAGRPMKWLAEEVTKKGYKISRITIWGVINKQYETSEHDKLKRLIEEVLAEHKIATTGIWQYLEGAEYKMKKISCQKSFRHRIQNRSGRPRQNNIRVRKNIQEDSQVNYTKTYLDDEVLRHFGLGGDPFFDVIDFTDIWISPRLKVVERRVYDTIRRHGIMALVGDIGAGKTTFLRYVLTKVMKEKNIKIIYPDRMDRRMLNGSALTQAVITQLGGQRIPRSAVERDAMAKRLLEENVRMGSNPVVILDEAHDLNEESYIALKRLWDSGMIFKLLSIILVGQGGVDSTNTPYELMDRLQNNPFIREFSERCYVIDLGNLNGSMAQYLDFRFKKVSGDVHKVFSDKALHILAKRAEVPQLANNIAVRAMQNAYRDGKTQVTPEHVAEA
;
A
#
# COMPACT_ATOMS: atom_id res chain seq x y z
N MET A 1 34.58 6.44 -12.35
CA MET A 1 33.24 6.79 -11.90
C MET A 1 32.68 5.59 -11.13
N ARG A 2 32.64 5.67 -9.81
CA ARG A 2 32.13 4.59 -8.96
C ARG A 2 30.63 4.82 -8.84
N HIS A 3 29.82 3.86 -9.29
CA HIS A 3 28.39 3.80 -9.02
C HIS A 3 28.21 3.61 -7.51
N GLU A 4 27.76 4.63 -6.82
CA GLU A 4 27.18 4.50 -5.48
C GLU A 4 25.86 3.75 -5.62
N SER A 5 25.83 2.49 -5.17
CA SER A 5 24.61 1.74 -5.00
C SER A 5 23.78 2.42 -3.91
N THR A 6 22.57 2.80 -4.23
CA THR A 6 21.63 3.45 -3.32
C THR A 6 21.35 2.52 -2.13
N MET A 7 21.26 3.12 -0.94
CA MET A 7 21.10 2.50 0.38
C MET A 7 19.86 1.59 0.53
N TRP A 8 19.01 1.53 -0.48
CA TRP A 8 17.72 0.82 -0.49
C TRP A 8 17.79 -0.63 -1.01
N ASP A 9 18.87 -1.03 -1.66
CA ASP A 9 18.99 -2.37 -2.28
C ASP A 9 19.35 -3.49 -1.30
N LYS A 10 19.45 -3.19 0.02
CA LYS A 10 19.91 -4.15 1.05
C LYS A 10 19.00 -4.30 2.27
N LEU A 11 17.69 -4.13 2.15
CA LEU A 11 16.80 -4.44 3.26
C LEU A 11 16.67 -5.95 3.45
N PRO A 12 17.09 -6.52 4.60
CA PRO A 12 16.94 -7.95 4.81
C PRO A 12 15.46 -8.29 4.97
N THR A 13 14.95 -9.12 4.09
CA THR A 13 13.57 -9.61 4.09
C THR A 13 13.27 -10.62 5.22
N LYS A 14 14.31 -11.09 5.92
CA LYS A 14 14.22 -12.13 6.96
C LYS A 14 14.49 -11.53 8.35
N PRO A 15 13.63 -11.77 9.35
CA PRO A 15 13.86 -11.31 10.72
C PRO A 15 14.97 -12.12 11.41
N LEU A 16 15.73 -11.44 12.29
CA LEU A 16 16.74 -12.08 13.13
C LEU A 16 16.10 -12.99 14.21
N ARG A 17 16.81 -14.02 14.63
CA ARG A 17 16.42 -14.91 15.74
C ARG A 17 16.21 -14.16 17.05
N LEU A 18 16.85 -13.05 17.28
CA LEU A 18 16.61 -12.18 18.43
C LEU A 18 15.12 -11.81 18.58
N LYS A 19 14.46 -11.40 17.50
CA LYS A 19 13.03 -11.06 17.53
C LYS A 19 12.17 -12.26 17.91
N GLN A 20 12.57 -13.44 17.50
CA GLN A 20 11.93 -14.69 17.85
C GLN A 20 12.09 -15.02 19.34
N ARG A 21 13.31 -14.94 19.89
CA ARG A 21 13.60 -15.20 21.31
C ARG A 21 12.85 -14.26 22.24
N LEU A 22 12.76 -12.98 21.88
CA LEU A 22 11.95 -12.02 22.63
C LEU A 22 10.45 -12.37 22.60
N ALA A 23 9.92 -12.83 21.47
CA ALA A 23 8.53 -13.25 21.36
C ALA A 23 8.24 -14.52 22.16
N GLU A 24 9.15 -15.50 22.16
CA GLU A 24 9.08 -16.72 22.98
C GLU A 24 9.07 -16.40 24.47
N ALA A 25 9.91 -15.46 24.90
CA ALA A 25 9.96 -14.99 26.28
C ALA A 25 8.80 -14.04 26.67
N GLY A 26 7.88 -13.74 25.74
CA GLY A 26 6.77 -12.80 25.97
C GLY A 26 7.21 -11.36 26.21
N ARG A 27 8.41 -10.98 25.80
CA ARG A 27 9.00 -9.66 26.01
C ARG A 27 8.91 -8.81 24.76
N PRO A 28 8.26 -7.61 24.80
CA PRO A 28 8.22 -6.71 23.66
C PRO A 28 9.58 -5.99 23.46
N MET A 29 9.83 -5.53 22.23
CA MET A 29 11.04 -4.74 21.91
C MET A 29 11.19 -3.48 22.76
N LYS A 30 10.08 -2.91 23.24
CA LYS A 30 10.07 -1.78 24.15
C LYS A 30 10.74 -2.13 25.49
N TRP A 31 10.45 -3.33 26.02
CA TRP A 31 11.10 -3.84 27.21
C TRP A 31 12.61 -3.95 27.05
N LEU A 32 13.11 -4.48 25.92
CA LEU A 32 14.54 -4.56 25.66
C LEU A 32 15.20 -3.18 25.64
N ALA A 33 14.54 -2.19 25.03
CA ALA A 33 15.06 -0.81 25.03
C ALA A 33 15.12 -0.20 26.43
N GLU A 34 14.14 -0.49 27.28
CA GLU A 34 14.10 -0.02 28.67
C GLU A 34 15.21 -0.67 29.51
N GLU A 35 15.43 -1.98 29.38
CA GLU A 35 16.51 -2.68 30.10
C GLU A 35 17.91 -2.23 29.68
N VAL A 36 18.16 -2.07 28.37
CA VAL A 36 19.42 -1.53 27.87
C VAL A 36 19.66 -0.09 28.36
N THR A 37 18.58 0.71 28.47
CA THR A 37 18.68 2.08 28.99
C THR A 37 19.02 2.10 30.49
N LYS A 38 18.49 1.16 31.28
CA LYS A 38 18.84 1.02 32.72
C LYS A 38 20.33 0.74 32.93
N LYS A 39 20.97 0.05 31.97
CA LYS A 39 22.43 -0.19 32.00
C LYS A 39 23.26 1.01 31.52
N GLY A 40 22.65 2.19 31.44
CA GLY A 40 23.35 3.44 31.12
C GLY A 40 23.49 3.76 29.64
N TYR A 41 22.94 2.92 28.74
CA TYR A 41 22.99 3.15 27.29
C TYR A 41 21.67 3.73 26.80
N LYS A 42 21.57 5.05 26.73
CA LYS A 42 20.33 5.74 26.31
C LYS A 42 20.00 5.44 24.86
N ILE A 43 19.07 4.52 24.64
CA ILE A 43 18.71 4.04 23.30
C ILE A 43 17.20 4.09 23.08
N SER A 44 16.79 4.46 21.87
CA SER A 44 15.39 4.45 21.48
C SER A 44 14.97 3.07 20.96
N ARG A 45 13.66 2.77 21.06
CA ARG A 45 13.06 1.58 20.44
C ARG A 45 13.37 1.50 18.94
N ILE A 46 13.43 2.64 18.25
CA ILE A 46 13.71 2.74 16.80
C ILE A 46 15.15 2.34 16.52
N THR A 47 16.10 2.77 17.35
CA THR A 47 17.50 2.42 17.18
C THR A 47 17.75 0.92 17.41
N ILE A 48 17.11 0.31 18.43
CA ILE A 48 17.17 -1.15 18.63
C ILE A 48 16.57 -1.87 17.43
N TRP A 49 15.43 -1.40 16.91
CA TRP A 49 14.82 -1.95 15.71
C TRP A 49 15.76 -1.87 14.49
N GLY A 50 16.45 -0.75 14.31
CA GLY A 50 17.44 -0.56 13.25
C GLY A 50 18.63 -1.52 13.38
N VAL A 51 19.16 -1.71 14.59
CA VAL A 51 20.24 -2.66 14.86
C VAL A 51 19.81 -4.11 14.58
N ILE A 52 18.61 -4.48 15.01
CA ILE A 52 18.02 -5.82 14.79
C ILE A 52 17.82 -6.13 13.30
N ASN A 53 17.49 -5.13 12.50
CA ASN A 53 17.27 -5.29 11.06
C ASN A 53 18.52 -4.89 10.22
N LYS A 54 19.69 -4.70 10.85
CA LYS A 54 20.94 -4.27 10.19
C LYS A 54 20.82 -2.98 9.37
N GLN A 55 19.92 -2.07 9.75
CA GLN A 55 19.75 -0.80 9.05
C GLN A 55 20.74 0.28 9.46
N TYR A 56 21.40 0.10 10.62
CA TYR A 56 22.40 1.03 11.14
C TYR A 56 23.69 0.30 11.50
N GLU A 57 24.76 0.59 10.80
CA GLU A 57 26.13 0.32 11.24
C GLU A 57 26.64 1.58 11.95
N THR A 58 26.60 1.59 13.27
CA THR A 58 27.20 2.64 14.07
C THR A 58 28.56 2.18 14.60
N SER A 59 29.46 3.13 14.88
CA SER A 59 30.77 2.84 15.51
C SER A 59 30.65 2.13 16.87
N GLU A 60 29.45 2.13 17.46
CA GLU A 60 29.16 1.45 18.73
C GLU A 60 28.29 0.18 18.56
N HIS A 61 28.16 -0.30 17.35
CA HIS A 61 27.28 -1.44 17.02
C HIS A 61 27.62 -2.73 17.79
N ASP A 62 28.90 -3.04 17.91
CA ASP A 62 29.37 -4.22 18.63
C ASP A 62 29.19 -4.09 20.15
N LYS A 63 29.37 -2.89 20.68
CA LYS A 63 29.12 -2.59 22.08
C LYS A 63 27.64 -2.78 22.43
N LEU A 64 26.76 -2.30 21.58
CA LEU A 64 25.32 -2.46 21.74
C LEU A 64 24.88 -3.93 21.62
N LYS A 65 25.46 -4.70 20.72
CA LYS A 65 25.18 -6.14 20.59
C LYS A 65 25.54 -6.89 21.87
N ARG A 66 26.74 -6.65 22.42
CA ARG A 66 27.19 -7.25 23.69
C ARG A 66 26.25 -6.91 24.84
N LEU A 67 25.82 -5.64 24.92
CA LEU A 67 24.91 -5.20 25.97
C LEU A 67 23.50 -5.86 25.83
N ILE A 68 23.03 -6.05 24.63
CA ILE A 68 21.78 -6.79 24.37
C ILE A 68 21.91 -8.24 24.79
N GLU A 69 23.03 -8.92 24.46
CA GLU A 69 23.31 -10.29 24.87
C GLU A 69 23.37 -10.44 26.40
N GLU A 70 23.98 -9.50 27.06
CA GLU A 70 24.07 -9.44 28.54
C GLU A 70 22.68 -9.28 29.17
N VAL A 71 21.86 -8.36 28.69
CA VAL A 71 20.48 -8.18 29.16
C VAL A 71 19.65 -9.46 28.95
N LEU A 72 19.78 -10.12 27.81
CA LEU A 72 19.07 -11.37 27.54
C LEU A 72 19.51 -12.50 28.46
N ALA A 73 20.82 -12.61 28.71
CA ALA A 73 21.38 -13.64 29.59
C ALA A 73 20.91 -13.46 31.05
N GLU A 74 20.90 -12.23 31.58
CA GLU A 74 20.36 -11.91 32.90
C GLU A 74 18.88 -12.33 33.08
N HIS A 75 18.12 -12.21 32.03
CA HIS A 75 16.71 -12.63 32.02
C HIS A 75 16.48 -14.06 31.55
N LYS A 76 17.53 -14.90 31.51
CA LYS A 76 17.48 -16.32 31.12
C LYS A 76 16.90 -16.56 29.71
N ILE A 77 17.11 -15.61 28.80
CA ILE A 77 16.73 -15.72 27.40
C ILE A 77 17.93 -16.23 26.61
N ALA A 78 17.75 -17.32 25.86
CA ALA A 78 18.87 -17.92 25.12
C ALA A 78 19.47 -16.95 24.09
N THR A 79 20.78 -16.75 24.16
CA THR A 79 21.53 -15.82 23.32
C THR A 79 22.18 -16.46 22.10
N THR A 80 22.20 -17.80 22.02
CA THR A 80 22.86 -18.55 20.94
C THR A 80 22.21 -18.23 19.59
N GLY A 81 23.00 -17.71 18.66
CA GLY A 81 22.59 -17.46 17.27
C GLY A 81 21.56 -16.35 17.08
N ILE A 82 21.34 -15.47 18.06
CA ILE A 82 20.32 -14.39 18.00
C ILE A 82 20.52 -13.41 16.84
N TRP A 83 21.75 -13.28 16.33
CA TRP A 83 22.09 -12.42 15.19
C TRP A 83 21.98 -13.12 13.83
N GLN A 84 21.59 -14.40 13.82
CA GLN A 84 21.33 -15.16 12.59
C GLN A 84 19.92 -14.93 12.08
N TYR A 85 19.75 -14.96 10.76
CA TYR A 85 18.43 -14.90 10.15
C TYR A 85 17.68 -16.23 10.27
N LEU A 86 16.37 -16.16 10.40
CA LEU A 86 15.51 -17.32 10.34
C LEU A 86 15.41 -17.84 8.90
N GLU A 87 15.62 -19.13 8.66
CA GLU A 87 15.58 -19.75 7.34
C GLU A 87 14.40 -20.74 7.21
N GLY A 88 13.85 -20.87 5.98
CA GLY A 88 12.93 -21.92 5.57
C GLY A 88 11.64 -22.09 6.39
N ALA A 89 11.37 -23.33 6.82
CA ALA A 89 10.14 -23.74 7.51
C ALA A 89 9.95 -23.10 8.89
N GLU A 90 11.01 -22.77 9.61
CA GLU A 90 10.94 -22.11 10.92
C GLU A 90 10.32 -20.72 10.85
N TYR A 91 10.55 -20.00 9.74
CA TYR A 91 9.96 -18.67 9.51
C TYR A 91 8.44 -18.74 9.28
N LYS A 92 7.95 -19.76 8.56
CA LYS A 92 6.51 -19.94 8.26
C LYS A 92 5.71 -20.32 9.52
N MET A 93 6.17 -21.25 10.32
CA MET A 93 5.44 -21.71 11.51
C MET A 93 5.28 -20.64 12.59
N LYS A 94 6.24 -19.72 12.75
CA LYS A 94 6.18 -18.67 13.80
C LYS A 94 5.41 -17.43 13.41
N LYS A 95 5.18 -17.15 12.12
CA LYS A 95 4.25 -16.13 11.69
C LYS A 95 2.81 -16.43 12.16
N ILE A 96 2.44 -17.72 12.22
CA ILE A 96 1.14 -18.22 12.68
C ILE A 96 1.00 -18.12 14.21
N SER A 97 2.04 -18.44 14.98
CA SER A 97 2.00 -18.37 16.44
C SER A 97 1.99 -16.93 16.98
N CYS A 98 2.67 -16.00 16.30
CA CYS A 98 2.69 -14.58 16.68
C CYS A 98 1.33 -13.90 16.47
N GLN A 99 0.56 -14.31 15.45
CA GLN A 99 -0.80 -13.83 15.24
C GLN A 99 -1.79 -14.33 16.30
N LYS A 100 -1.62 -15.56 16.80
CA LYS A 100 -2.47 -16.12 17.87
C LYS A 100 -2.23 -15.44 19.23
N SER A 101 -0.99 -15.11 19.58
CA SER A 101 -0.68 -14.41 20.85
C SER A 101 -1.17 -12.96 20.88
N PHE A 102 -1.29 -12.30 19.73
CA PHE A 102 -1.82 -10.94 19.63
C PHE A 102 -3.34 -10.88 19.86
N ARG A 103 -4.09 -11.88 19.40
CA ARG A 103 -5.54 -11.97 19.62
C ARG A 103 -5.91 -12.21 21.09
N HIS A 104 -5.12 -12.97 21.84
CA HIS A 104 -5.39 -13.27 23.27
C HIS A 104 -5.13 -12.08 24.21
N ARG A 105 -4.29 -11.10 23.81
CA ARG A 105 -4.00 -9.90 24.63
C ARG A 105 -5.05 -8.78 24.53
N ILE A 106 -5.89 -8.79 23.50
CA ILE A 106 -6.96 -7.80 23.34
C ILE A 106 -8.15 -8.11 24.28
N GLN A 107 -8.33 -9.37 24.68
CA GLN A 107 -9.44 -9.80 25.54
C GLN A 107 -9.26 -9.47 27.03
N ASN A 108 -8.05 -9.16 27.52
CA ASN A 108 -7.76 -8.99 28.95
C ASN A 108 -7.53 -7.53 29.41
N ARG A 109 -7.96 -6.53 28.66
CA ARG A 109 -8.01 -5.13 29.10
C ARG A 109 -9.43 -4.58 29.05
N SER A 110 -10.31 -5.13 29.88
CA SER A 110 -11.64 -4.57 30.14
C SER A 110 -11.61 -3.73 31.41
N GLY A 111 -11.34 -2.45 31.24
CA GLY A 111 -11.70 -1.40 32.18
C GLY A 111 -12.72 -0.49 31.52
N ARG A 112 -14.01 -0.66 31.86
CA ARG A 112 -15.22 0.10 31.53
C ARG A 112 -15.51 0.39 30.03
N PRO A 113 -16.62 -0.11 29.49
CA PRO A 113 -17.03 0.15 28.12
C PRO A 113 -17.55 1.59 27.97
N ARG A 114 -16.93 2.40 27.16
CA ARG A 114 -17.63 3.48 26.47
C ARG A 114 -18.57 2.82 25.48
N GLN A 115 -19.87 2.99 25.69
CA GLN A 115 -20.91 2.63 24.72
C GLN A 115 -20.71 3.45 23.44
N ASN A 116 -19.98 2.91 22.50
CA ASN A 116 -20.09 3.31 21.11
C ASN A 116 -20.84 2.19 20.39
N ASN A 117 -22.01 2.53 19.90
CA ASN A 117 -22.89 1.67 19.13
C ASN A 117 -22.18 1.12 17.89
N ILE A 118 -21.44 0.03 18.05
CA ILE A 118 -21.13 -0.86 16.95
C ILE A 118 -22.36 -1.75 16.80
N ARG A 119 -23.29 -1.37 15.94
CA ARG A 119 -24.29 -2.28 15.42
C ARG A 119 -23.54 -3.40 14.69
N VAL A 120 -23.31 -4.50 15.41
CA VAL A 120 -22.93 -5.77 14.81
C VAL A 120 -24.04 -6.13 13.85
N ARG A 121 -23.75 -6.07 12.56
CA ARG A 121 -24.60 -6.61 11.51
C ARG A 121 -24.68 -8.14 11.72
N LYS A 122 -25.70 -8.62 12.43
CA LYS A 122 -26.22 -9.96 12.30
C LYS A 122 -27.19 -9.94 11.12
N ASN A 123 -26.93 -10.77 10.16
CA ASN A 123 -27.66 -11.19 8.98
C ASN A 123 -26.91 -10.80 7.68
N ILE A 124 -25.80 -11.51 7.44
CA ILE A 124 -25.43 -11.91 6.09
C ILE A 124 -25.49 -13.43 6.14
N GLN A 125 -26.41 -13.98 5.36
CA GLN A 125 -26.47 -15.41 5.05
C GLN A 125 -25.09 -15.92 4.69
N GLU A 126 -24.83 -17.19 5.02
CA GLU A 126 -23.65 -17.98 4.65
C GLU A 126 -23.48 -18.01 3.12
N ASP A 127 -23.01 -16.90 2.55
CA ASP A 127 -22.38 -16.89 1.25
C ASP A 127 -20.88 -17.09 1.47
N SER A 128 -20.37 -18.14 0.88
CA SER A 128 -19.00 -18.61 0.82
C SER A 128 -18.00 -17.48 1.09
N GLN A 129 -17.21 -17.61 2.18
CA GLN A 129 -16.12 -16.67 2.51
C GLN A 129 -15.22 -16.51 1.29
N VAL A 130 -15.36 -15.40 0.59
CA VAL A 130 -14.46 -15.05 -0.52
C VAL A 130 -13.07 -14.91 0.07
N ASN A 131 -12.22 -15.88 -0.21
CA ASN A 131 -10.88 -15.91 0.33
C ASN A 131 -9.98 -14.99 -0.51
N TYR A 132 -9.72 -13.78 -0.04
CA TYR A 132 -8.86 -12.77 -0.68
C TYR A 132 -7.36 -13.10 -0.60
N THR A 133 -6.98 -14.29 -0.12
CA THR A 133 -5.58 -14.70 -0.04
C THR A 133 -5.05 -14.90 -1.46
N LYS A 134 -4.02 -14.15 -1.82
CA LYS A 134 -3.35 -14.28 -3.11
C LYS A 134 -2.75 -15.67 -3.26
N THR A 135 -3.08 -16.34 -4.33
CA THR A 135 -2.54 -17.64 -4.72
C THR A 135 -1.74 -17.50 -6.01
N TYR A 136 -0.81 -18.40 -6.25
CA TYR A 136 0.04 -18.45 -7.44
C TYR A 136 -0.13 -19.79 -8.12
N LEU A 137 0.13 -19.84 -9.43
CA LEU A 137 0.19 -21.08 -10.18
C LEU A 137 1.56 -21.73 -10.01
N ASP A 138 1.55 -23.05 -9.75
CA ASP A 138 2.75 -23.85 -9.73
C ASP A 138 3.22 -24.18 -11.15
N ASP A 139 4.52 -24.43 -11.33
CA ASP A 139 5.12 -24.74 -12.64
C ASP A 139 4.47 -25.96 -13.33
N GLU A 140 3.94 -26.91 -12.56
CA GLU A 140 3.24 -28.08 -13.09
C GLU A 140 1.92 -27.69 -13.72
N VAL A 141 1.15 -26.78 -13.09
CA VAL A 141 -0.11 -26.27 -13.62
C VAL A 141 0.14 -25.45 -14.88
N LEU A 142 1.21 -24.61 -14.88
CA LEU A 142 1.58 -23.82 -16.06
C LEU A 142 1.89 -24.71 -17.25
N ARG A 143 2.71 -25.76 -17.06
CA ARG A 143 3.04 -26.73 -18.11
C ARG A 143 1.83 -27.51 -18.60
N HIS A 144 0.92 -27.86 -17.71
CA HIS A 144 -0.31 -28.58 -18.04
C HIS A 144 -1.18 -27.78 -19.03
N PHE A 145 -1.31 -26.47 -18.81
CA PHE A 145 -2.06 -25.57 -19.70
C PHE A 145 -1.23 -24.96 -20.83
N GLY A 146 0.04 -25.33 -20.98
CA GLY A 146 0.93 -24.84 -22.04
C GLY A 146 1.23 -23.35 -21.96
N LEU A 147 1.31 -22.79 -20.72
CA LEU A 147 1.59 -21.38 -20.49
C LEU A 147 3.08 -21.13 -20.32
N GLY A 148 3.60 -20.06 -20.94
CA GLY A 148 4.99 -19.65 -20.82
C GLY A 148 5.35 -18.95 -19.49
N GLY A 149 4.35 -18.68 -18.64
CA GLY A 149 4.50 -18.06 -17.33
C GLY A 149 3.15 -17.89 -16.65
N ASP A 150 3.17 -17.41 -15.39
CA ASP A 150 1.94 -17.15 -14.63
C ASP A 150 1.24 -15.85 -15.13
N PRO A 151 0.07 -15.95 -15.77
CA PRO A 151 -0.67 -14.78 -16.24
C PRO A 151 -1.11 -13.84 -15.10
N PHE A 152 -1.12 -14.33 -13.86
CA PHE A 152 -1.56 -13.59 -12.68
C PHE A 152 -0.42 -13.10 -11.79
N PHE A 153 0.82 -13.28 -12.25
CA PHE A 153 1.99 -12.74 -11.56
C PHE A 153 1.93 -11.21 -11.42
N ASP A 154 2.59 -10.67 -10.40
CA ASP A 154 2.59 -9.23 -10.14
C ASP A 154 3.13 -8.43 -11.33
N VAL A 155 2.47 -7.31 -11.60
CA VAL A 155 2.93 -6.38 -12.64
C VAL A 155 4.23 -5.73 -12.18
N ILE A 156 5.31 -5.97 -12.91
CA ILE A 156 6.63 -5.36 -12.70
C ILE A 156 6.76 -4.09 -13.55
N ASP A 157 6.31 -4.17 -14.82
CA ASP A 157 6.32 -3.03 -15.74
C ASP A 157 4.95 -2.37 -15.82
N PHE A 158 4.84 -1.20 -15.19
CA PHE A 158 3.61 -0.41 -15.18
C PHE A 158 3.33 0.33 -16.49
N THR A 159 4.25 0.29 -17.48
CA THR A 159 3.99 0.84 -18.83
C THR A 159 3.12 -0.10 -19.65
N ASP A 160 3.10 -1.38 -19.32
CA ASP A 160 2.41 -2.44 -20.03
C ASP A 160 1.34 -3.12 -19.14
N ILE A 161 0.33 -2.35 -18.77
CA ILE A 161 -0.86 -2.81 -18.07
C ILE A 161 -2.10 -2.70 -18.95
N TRP A 162 -3.11 -3.51 -18.64
CA TRP A 162 -4.39 -3.39 -19.31
C TRP A 162 -5.15 -2.14 -18.84
N ILE A 163 -5.52 -1.28 -19.80
CA ILE A 163 -6.26 -0.05 -19.54
C ILE A 163 -7.60 -0.10 -20.27
N SER A 164 -8.68 -0.18 -19.50
CA SER A 164 -10.04 -0.12 -20.04
C SER A 164 -10.34 1.23 -20.69
N PRO A 165 -11.35 1.33 -21.59
CA PRO A 165 -11.81 2.60 -22.11
C PRO A 165 -12.16 3.62 -21.01
N ARG A 166 -12.78 3.14 -19.91
CA ARG A 166 -13.09 3.97 -18.74
C ARG A 166 -11.81 4.53 -18.09
N LEU A 167 -10.80 3.69 -17.86
CA LEU A 167 -9.53 4.11 -17.26
C LEU A 167 -8.77 5.12 -18.16
N LYS A 168 -8.92 5.05 -19.50
CA LYS A 168 -8.38 6.08 -20.40
C LYS A 168 -9.04 7.44 -20.20
N VAL A 169 -10.33 7.46 -19.86
CA VAL A 169 -11.02 8.71 -19.52
C VAL A 169 -10.51 9.24 -18.18
N VAL A 170 -10.34 8.38 -17.20
CA VAL A 170 -9.77 8.76 -15.89
C VAL A 170 -8.35 9.31 -16.05
N GLU A 171 -7.51 8.67 -16.85
CA GLU A 171 -6.15 9.15 -17.17
C GLU A 171 -6.18 10.58 -17.70
N ARG A 172 -7.02 10.89 -18.69
CA ARG A 172 -7.17 12.26 -19.21
C ARG A 172 -7.59 13.24 -18.12
N ARG A 173 -8.51 12.84 -17.25
CA ARG A 173 -8.96 13.68 -16.13
C ARG A 173 -7.84 13.96 -15.13
N VAL A 174 -6.94 13.00 -14.88
CA VAL A 174 -5.75 13.23 -14.05
C VAL A 174 -4.87 14.33 -14.68
N TYR A 175 -4.59 14.25 -15.98
CA TYR A 175 -3.83 15.29 -16.68
C TYR A 175 -4.51 16.65 -16.66
N ASP A 176 -5.83 16.70 -16.88
CA ASP A 176 -6.59 17.94 -16.82
C ASP A 176 -6.55 18.56 -15.40
N THR A 177 -6.63 17.73 -14.37
CA THR A 177 -6.50 18.16 -12.98
C THR A 177 -5.13 18.77 -12.70
N ILE A 178 -4.06 18.11 -13.17
CA ILE A 178 -2.69 18.63 -13.03
C ILE A 178 -2.52 19.97 -13.74
N ARG A 179 -2.98 20.10 -14.98
CA ARG A 179 -2.85 21.34 -15.76
C ARG A 179 -3.65 22.51 -15.19
N ARG A 180 -4.76 22.22 -14.52
CA ARG A 180 -5.66 23.24 -13.94
C ARG A 180 -5.37 23.51 -12.47
N HIS A 181 -4.34 22.91 -11.90
CA HIS A 181 -4.04 22.98 -10.46
C HIS A 181 -5.26 22.62 -9.59
N GLY A 182 -5.97 21.57 -9.97
CA GLY A 182 -7.17 21.09 -9.30
C GLY A 182 -6.88 20.11 -8.17
N ILE A 183 -7.95 19.68 -7.49
CA ILE A 183 -7.94 18.62 -6.49
C ILE A 183 -8.76 17.45 -7.01
N MET A 184 -8.22 16.24 -6.94
CA MET A 184 -8.90 15.01 -7.35
C MET A 184 -8.69 13.90 -6.33
N ALA A 185 -9.70 13.08 -6.12
CA ALA A 185 -9.60 11.82 -5.40
C ALA A 185 -9.98 10.66 -6.32
N LEU A 186 -9.09 9.68 -6.42
CA LEU A 186 -9.34 8.39 -7.07
C LEU A 186 -9.67 7.37 -5.98
N VAL A 187 -10.92 6.94 -5.94
CA VAL A 187 -11.40 5.95 -4.98
C VAL A 187 -11.70 4.63 -5.68
N GLY A 188 -11.86 3.58 -4.92
CA GLY A 188 -12.27 2.27 -5.43
C GLY A 188 -12.04 1.19 -4.40
N ASP A 189 -12.58 0.03 -4.66
CA ASP A 189 -12.56 -1.11 -3.76
C ASP A 189 -11.17 -1.73 -3.61
N ILE A 190 -11.01 -2.61 -2.62
CA ILE A 190 -9.79 -3.42 -2.46
C ILE A 190 -9.65 -4.31 -3.71
N GLY A 191 -8.44 -4.31 -4.30
CA GLY A 191 -8.18 -5.11 -5.50
C GLY A 191 -8.68 -4.52 -6.83
N ALA A 192 -9.27 -3.31 -6.82
CA ALA A 192 -9.68 -2.60 -8.05
C ALA A 192 -8.51 -2.11 -8.92
N GLY A 193 -7.26 -2.21 -8.43
CA GLY A 193 -6.08 -1.82 -9.19
C GLY A 193 -5.68 -0.35 -9.08
N LYS A 194 -6.14 0.37 -8.05
CA LYS A 194 -5.83 1.80 -7.80
C LYS A 194 -4.35 2.11 -7.86
N THR A 195 -3.54 1.41 -7.06
CA THR A 195 -2.09 1.62 -6.99
C THR A 195 -1.41 1.24 -8.32
N THR A 196 -1.90 0.21 -9.02
CA THR A 196 -1.40 -0.18 -10.34
C THR A 196 -1.68 0.92 -11.37
N PHE A 197 -2.91 1.44 -11.38
CA PHE A 197 -3.29 2.55 -12.25
C PHE A 197 -2.52 3.83 -11.92
N LEU A 198 -2.36 4.16 -10.63
CA LEU A 198 -1.56 5.31 -10.20
C LEU A 198 -0.12 5.19 -10.72
N ARG A 199 0.54 4.04 -10.54
CA ARG A 199 1.90 3.81 -11.02
C ARG A 199 2.00 3.92 -12.54
N TYR A 200 1.03 3.40 -13.27
CA TYR A 200 0.94 3.58 -14.72
C TYR A 200 0.87 5.07 -15.10
N VAL A 201 -0.01 5.84 -14.47
CA VAL A 201 -0.11 7.28 -14.73
C VAL A 201 1.21 7.98 -14.40
N LEU A 202 1.83 7.63 -13.26
CA LEU A 202 3.13 8.17 -12.84
C LEU A 202 4.23 7.91 -13.86
N THR A 203 4.32 6.71 -14.44
CA THR A 203 5.33 6.39 -15.48
C THR A 203 5.20 7.30 -16.70
N LYS A 204 4.01 7.77 -17.00
CA LYS A 204 3.76 8.71 -18.10
C LYS A 204 4.02 10.16 -17.66
N VAL A 205 3.49 10.56 -16.52
CA VAL A 205 3.63 11.93 -15.96
C VAL A 205 5.11 12.27 -15.73
N MET A 206 5.92 11.31 -15.28
CA MET A 206 7.38 11.50 -15.10
C MET A 206 8.13 11.81 -16.40
N LYS A 207 7.57 11.48 -17.57
CA LYS A 207 8.15 11.83 -18.87
C LYS A 207 7.87 13.27 -19.29
N GLU A 208 6.88 13.90 -18.66
CA GLU A 208 6.50 15.30 -18.90
C GLU A 208 7.43 16.25 -18.13
N LYS A 209 8.27 16.99 -18.85
CA LYS A 209 9.26 17.90 -18.23
C LYS A 209 8.65 19.02 -17.40
N ASN A 210 7.42 19.40 -17.74
CA ASN A 210 6.68 20.48 -17.09
C ASN A 210 5.84 20.03 -15.88
N ILE A 211 5.86 18.75 -15.49
CA ILE A 211 5.17 18.27 -14.28
C ILE A 211 6.20 17.97 -13.20
N LYS A 212 6.00 18.53 -12.01
CA LYS A 212 6.84 18.31 -10.84
C LYS A 212 6.06 17.51 -9.80
N ILE A 213 6.40 16.24 -9.66
CA ILE A 213 5.73 15.34 -8.72
C ILE A 213 6.29 15.57 -7.33
N ILE A 214 5.40 15.78 -6.36
CA ILE A 214 5.68 15.86 -4.94
C ILE A 214 5.04 14.63 -4.29
N TYR A 215 5.87 13.68 -3.89
CA TYR A 215 5.44 12.45 -3.24
C TYR A 215 6.01 12.39 -1.83
N PRO A 216 5.23 12.75 -0.79
CA PRO A 216 5.72 12.76 0.58
C PRO A 216 6.19 11.35 1.00
N ASP A 217 7.45 11.23 1.37
CA ASP A 217 8.09 9.97 1.78
C ASP A 217 7.77 9.64 3.25
N ARG A 218 6.51 9.31 3.52
CA ARG A 218 6.05 8.83 4.81
C ARG A 218 5.25 7.54 4.66
N MET A 219 5.75 6.47 5.26
CA MET A 219 5.11 5.15 5.23
C MET A 219 3.78 5.14 6.01
N ASP A 220 3.70 5.89 7.11
CA ASP A 220 2.47 6.05 7.89
C ASP A 220 1.79 7.37 7.52
N ARG A 221 0.71 7.30 6.77
CA ARG A 221 -0.07 8.46 6.31
C ARG A 221 -0.73 9.22 7.47
N ARG A 222 -1.00 8.56 8.58
CA ARG A 222 -1.53 9.19 9.81
C ARG A 222 -0.56 10.18 10.43
N MET A 223 0.74 10.01 10.16
CA MET A 223 1.81 10.89 10.62
C MET A 223 2.11 12.03 9.63
N LEU A 224 1.39 12.10 8.52
CA LEU A 224 1.56 13.14 7.52
C LEU A 224 0.81 14.40 7.97
N ASN A 225 1.53 15.33 8.59
CA ASN A 225 1.01 16.62 9.04
C ASN A 225 1.46 17.77 8.11
N GLY A 226 0.99 18.97 8.37
CA GLY A 226 1.33 20.17 7.58
C GLY A 226 2.83 20.39 7.46
N SER A 227 3.58 20.20 8.53
CA SER A 227 5.05 20.33 8.52
C SER A 227 5.71 19.33 7.57
N ALA A 228 5.26 18.08 7.56
CA ALA A 228 5.79 17.05 6.68
C ALA A 228 5.45 17.32 5.20
N LEU A 229 4.25 17.81 4.93
CA LEU A 229 3.83 18.21 3.59
C LEU A 229 4.67 19.39 3.08
N THR A 230 4.83 20.44 3.87
CA THR A 230 5.65 21.60 3.52
C THR A 230 7.11 21.22 3.29
N GLN A 231 7.68 20.31 4.12
CA GLN A 231 9.03 19.78 3.91
C GLN A 231 9.16 19.01 2.60
N ALA A 232 8.17 18.17 2.25
CA ALA A 232 8.17 17.44 0.99
C ALA A 232 8.16 18.39 -0.21
N VAL A 233 7.33 19.45 -0.16
CA VAL A 233 7.30 20.49 -1.18
C VAL A 233 8.68 21.13 -1.34
N ILE A 234 9.31 21.59 -0.24
CA ILE A 234 10.62 22.23 -0.27
C ILE A 234 11.67 21.29 -0.87
N THR A 235 11.76 20.07 -0.37
CA THR A 235 12.80 19.11 -0.78
C THR A 235 12.66 18.75 -2.27
N GLN A 236 11.46 18.50 -2.75
CA GLN A 236 11.25 17.99 -4.10
C GLN A 236 11.16 19.10 -5.16
N LEU A 237 10.97 20.34 -4.75
CA LEU A 237 11.07 21.51 -5.64
C LEU A 237 12.46 22.15 -5.62
N GLY A 238 13.48 21.52 -5.03
CA GLY A 238 14.89 21.95 -5.13
C GLY A 238 15.35 22.88 -4.00
N GLY A 239 14.63 22.91 -2.86
CA GLY A 239 15.09 23.66 -1.69
C GLY A 239 16.33 23.01 -1.05
N GLN A 240 17.41 23.79 -0.93
CA GLN A 240 18.70 23.29 -0.40
C GLN A 240 18.68 23.09 1.12
N ARG A 241 17.85 23.84 1.83
CA ARG A 241 17.78 23.83 3.29
C ARG A 241 16.32 23.91 3.75
N ILE A 242 15.98 23.12 4.74
CA ILE A 242 14.65 23.18 5.39
C ILE A 242 14.74 24.10 6.60
N PRO A 243 14.02 25.24 6.63
CA PRO A 243 14.00 26.13 7.78
C PRO A 243 13.47 25.43 9.05
N ARG A 244 13.97 25.84 10.22
CA ARG A 244 13.47 25.32 11.50
C ARG A 244 12.13 25.90 11.89
N SER A 245 11.90 27.16 11.60
CA SER A 245 10.64 27.87 11.86
C SER A 245 9.54 27.37 10.91
N ALA A 246 8.34 27.10 11.43
CA ALA A 246 7.18 26.72 10.63
C ALA A 246 6.80 27.84 9.64
N VAL A 247 6.83 29.09 10.10
CA VAL A 247 6.51 30.26 9.27
C VAL A 247 7.46 30.39 8.09
N GLU A 248 8.77 30.23 8.33
CA GLU A 248 9.78 30.30 7.27
C GLU A 248 9.65 29.12 6.29
N ARG A 249 9.30 27.92 6.79
CA ARG A 249 9.02 26.76 5.92
C ARG A 249 7.85 27.02 5.00
N ASP A 250 6.74 27.52 5.53
CA ASP A 250 5.55 27.81 4.73
C ASP A 250 5.82 28.90 3.69
N ALA A 251 6.55 29.95 4.08
CA ALA A 251 6.98 31.02 3.15
C ALA A 251 7.92 30.48 2.05
N MET A 252 8.86 29.60 2.40
CA MET A 252 9.77 28.98 1.45
C MET A 252 9.05 28.03 0.48
N ALA A 253 8.13 27.19 0.99
CA ALA A 253 7.35 26.30 0.15
C ALA A 253 6.50 27.08 -0.85
N LYS A 254 5.81 28.14 -0.39
CA LYS A 254 5.03 29.03 -1.26
C LYS A 254 5.90 29.64 -2.35
N ARG A 255 7.05 30.19 -1.99
CA ARG A 255 7.99 30.80 -2.95
C ARG A 255 8.45 29.79 -4.01
N LEU A 256 8.84 28.58 -3.60
CA LEU A 256 9.25 27.52 -4.53
C LEU A 256 8.11 27.09 -5.47
N LEU A 257 6.88 27.00 -4.97
CA LEU A 257 5.71 26.73 -5.79
C LEU A 257 5.50 27.84 -6.83
N GLU A 258 5.54 29.12 -6.40
CA GLU A 258 5.41 30.27 -7.30
C GLU A 258 6.50 30.31 -8.37
N GLU A 259 7.75 30.06 -7.99
CA GLU A 259 8.90 30.00 -8.92
C GLU A 259 8.71 28.90 -9.97
N ASN A 260 8.32 27.69 -9.54
CA ASN A 260 8.08 26.57 -10.45
C ASN A 260 6.93 26.84 -11.43
N VAL A 261 5.83 27.42 -10.95
CA VAL A 261 4.69 27.76 -11.82
C VAL A 261 5.07 28.86 -12.80
N ARG A 262 5.84 29.89 -12.40
CA ARG A 262 6.36 30.93 -13.31
C ARG A 262 7.28 30.37 -14.38
N MET A 263 8.02 29.29 -14.08
CA MET A 263 8.84 28.56 -15.05
C MET A 263 8.01 27.63 -15.96
N GLY A 264 6.69 27.66 -15.87
CA GLY A 264 5.78 26.82 -16.66
C GLY A 264 5.65 25.37 -16.16
N SER A 265 6.08 25.10 -14.94
CA SER A 265 5.91 23.78 -14.33
C SER A 265 4.55 23.66 -13.62
N ASN A 266 4.04 22.44 -13.54
CA ASN A 266 2.81 22.09 -12.84
C ASN A 266 3.15 21.20 -11.63
N PRO A 267 3.37 21.75 -10.43
CA PRO A 267 3.58 20.98 -9.23
C PRO A 267 2.33 20.16 -8.87
N VAL A 268 2.52 18.89 -8.51
CA VAL A 268 1.42 18.00 -8.10
C VAL A 268 1.83 17.19 -6.88
N VAL A 269 1.04 17.26 -5.81
CA VAL A 269 1.15 16.37 -4.66
C VAL A 269 0.31 15.13 -4.92
N ILE A 270 0.93 13.96 -4.76
CA ILE A 270 0.25 12.67 -4.94
C ILE A 270 0.34 11.88 -3.64
N LEU A 271 -0.82 11.45 -3.14
CA LEU A 271 -0.94 10.72 -1.89
C LEU A 271 -1.71 9.42 -2.14
N ASP A 272 -1.00 8.30 -2.07
CA ASP A 272 -1.62 6.97 -2.03
C ASP A 272 -2.04 6.63 -0.59
N GLU A 273 -3.04 5.76 -0.42
CA GLU A 273 -3.67 5.40 0.85
C GLU A 273 -4.22 6.64 1.61
N ALA A 274 -4.84 7.55 0.87
CA ALA A 274 -5.34 8.82 1.41
C ALA A 274 -6.49 8.65 2.44
N HIS A 275 -7.12 7.49 2.50
CA HIS A 275 -8.10 7.17 3.54
C HIS A 275 -7.49 7.09 4.95
N ASP A 276 -6.16 6.96 5.08
CA ASP A 276 -5.45 7.01 6.35
C ASP A 276 -5.06 8.44 6.81
N LEU A 277 -5.24 9.47 5.96
CA LEU A 277 -4.92 10.85 6.33
C LEU A 277 -5.78 11.33 7.49
N ASN A 278 -5.19 12.11 8.39
CA ASN A 278 -5.95 12.81 9.42
C ASN A 278 -6.53 14.14 8.91
N GLU A 279 -7.43 14.74 9.67
CA GLU A 279 -8.08 16.01 9.28
C GLU A 279 -7.10 17.16 9.12
N GLU A 280 -6.06 17.23 9.96
CA GLU A 280 -5.01 18.25 9.88
C GLU A 280 -4.25 18.18 8.55
N SER A 281 -4.08 16.99 7.99
CA SER A 281 -3.46 16.79 6.68
C SER A 281 -4.28 17.41 5.55
N TYR A 282 -5.60 17.22 5.55
CA TYR A 282 -6.49 17.83 4.56
C TYR A 282 -6.50 19.35 4.67
N ILE A 283 -6.50 19.88 5.89
CA ILE A 283 -6.42 21.34 6.15
C ILE A 283 -5.09 21.89 5.63
N ALA A 284 -3.99 21.20 5.87
CA ALA A 284 -2.67 21.61 5.40
C ALA A 284 -2.56 21.54 3.87
N LEU A 285 -3.09 20.49 3.25
CA LEU A 285 -3.17 20.37 1.78
C LEU A 285 -3.96 21.52 1.18
N LYS A 286 -5.11 21.87 1.77
CA LYS A 286 -5.92 23.01 1.34
C LYS A 286 -5.13 24.32 1.44
N ARG A 287 -4.46 24.57 2.56
CA ARG A 287 -3.65 25.78 2.76
C ARG A 287 -2.54 25.90 1.71
N LEU A 288 -1.84 24.81 1.42
CA LEU A 288 -0.83 24.77 0.36
C LEU A 288 -1.45 25.06 -1.01
N TRP A 289 -2.58 24.44 -1.31
CA TRP A 289 -3.30 24.65 -2.57
C TRP A 289 -3.81 26.09 -2.73
N ASP A 290 -4.33 26.69 -1.64
CA ASP A 290 -4.83 28.08 -1.59
C ASP A 290 -3.72 29.13 -1.42
N SER A 291 -2.45 28.75 -1.34
CA SER A 291 -1.36 29.66 -1.02
C SER A 291 -1.08 30.75 -2.08
N GLY A 292 -1.48 30.52 -3.31
CA GLY A 292 -1.34 31.51 -4.41
C GLY A 292 -2.33 32.66 -4.30
N MET A 293 -1.87 33.89 -4.53
CA MET A 293 -2.71 35.07 -4.43
C MET A 293 -3.69 35.20 -5.59
N ILE A 294 -3.27 34.91 -6.82
CA ILE A 294 -4.05 35.12 -8.04
C ILE A 294 -4.53 33.79 -8.63
N PHE A 295 -3.71 32.75 -8.57
CA PHE A 295 -3.98 31.44 -9.15
C PHE A 295 -3.49 30.34 -8.24
N LYS A 296 -4.00 29.15 -8.44
CA LYS A 296 -3.56 27.96 -7.68
C LYS A 296 -2.16 27.56 -8.11
N LEU A 297 -1.33 27.17 -7.13
CA LEU A 297 0.08 26.86 -7.36
C LEU A 297 0.36 25.35 -7.41
N LEU A 298 -0.62 24.53 -7.04
CA LEU A 298 -0.42 23.12 -6.76
C LEU A 298 -1.64 22.33 -7.20
N SER A 299 -1.42 21.13 -7.75
CA SER A 299 -2.46 20.11 -7.91
C SER A 299 -2.37 19.10 -6.77
N ILE A 300 -3.50 18.50 -6.41
CA ILE A 300 -3.55 17.44 -5.40
C ILE A 300 -4.28 16.23 -5.99
N ILE A 301 -3.64 15.06 -5.93
CA ILE A 301 -4.22 13.78 -6.31
C ILE A 301 -4.18 12.86 -5.11
N LEU A 302 -5.34 12.51 -4.61
CA LEU A 302 -5.54 11.55 -3.55
C LEU A 302 -5.91 10.21 -4.18
N VAL A 303 -5.35 9.13 -3.69
CA VAL A 303 -5.73 7.76 -4.07
C VAL A 303 -6.00 7.00 -2.80
N GLY A 304 -7.12 6.30 -2.73
CA GLY A 304 -7.45 5.57 -1.50
C GLY A 304 -8.59 4.61 -1.65
N GLN A 305 -8.75 3.77 -0.64
CA GLN A 305 -9.89 2.89 -0.55
C GLN A 305 -11.15 3.72 -0.29
N GLY A 306 -12.26 3.34 -0.92
CA GLY A 306 -13.55 3.98 -0.74
C GLY A 306 -14.43 3.80 -1.98
N GLY A 307 -15.66 4.09 -1.83
CA GLY A 307 -16.69 3.96 -2.86
C GLY A 307 -18.06 4.09 -2.25
N VAL A 308 -19.06 3.52 -2.90
CA VAL A 308 -20.40 3.35 -2.38
C VAL A 308 -20.73 1.86 -2.29
N ASP A 309 -21.34 1.44 -1.19
CA ASP A 309 -21.76 0.04 -1.02
C ASP A 309 -23.06 -0.28 -1.81
N SER A 310 -23.54 -1.51 -1.72
CA SER A 310 -24.78 -1.95 -2.37
C SER A 310 -26.03 -1.16 -1.94
N THR A 311 -25.98 -0.44 -0.81
CA THR A 311 -27.04 0.45 -0.32
C THR A 311 -26.83 1.90 -0.72
N ASN A 312 -25.88 2.17 -1.63
CA ASN A 312 -25.45 3.51 -2.05
C ASN A 312 -24.93 4.37 -0.90
N THR A 313 -24.38 3.72 0.16
CA THR A 313 -23.77 4.41 1.30
C THR A 313 -22.27 4.56 1.05
N PRO A 314 -21.71 5.77 1.11
CA PRO A 314 -20.27 5.98 0.94
C PRO A 314 -19.47 5.40 2.10
N TYR A 315 -18.26 4.91 1.82
CA TYR A 315 -17.36 4.36 2.83
C TYR A 315 -15.91 4.82 2.63
N GLU A 316 -15.10 4.73 3.67
CA GLU A 316 -13.69 5.10 3.72
C GLU A 316 -13.40 6.51 3.19
N LEU A 317 -12.54 6.67 2.16
CA LEU A 317 -12.18 7.98 1.60
C LEU A 317 -13.39 8.72 1.03
N MET A 318 -14.33 8.01 0.40
CA MET A 318 -15.56 8.60 -0.12
C MET A 318 -16.42 9.17 1.01
N ASP A 319 -16.62 8.40 2.08
CA ASP A 319 -17.38 8.84 3.27
C ASP A 319 -16.71 10.05 3.92
N ARG A 320 -15.38 10.03 4.09
CA ARG A 320 -14.65 11.17 4.63
C ARG A 320 -14.86 12.45 3.82
N LEU A 321 -14.74 12.34 2.49
CA LEU A 321 -14.90 13.49 1.61
C LEU A 321 -16.35 14.01 1.55
N GLN A 322 -17.35 13.15 1.75
CA GLN A 322 -18.75 13.56 1.66
C GLN A 322 -19.35 14.00 2.99
N ASN A 323 -18.97 13.33 4.08
CA ASN A 323 -19.69 13.42 5.35
C ASN A 323 -18.87 14.03 6.51
N ASN A 324 -17.56 14.31 6.31
CA ASN A 324 -16.77 14.93 7.37
C ASN A 324 -16.86 16.47 7.31
N PRO A 325 -17.51 17.12 8.30
CA PRO A 325 -17.68 18.58 8.30
C PRO A 325 -16.36 19.34 8.47
N PHE A 326 -15.34 18.74 9.10
CA PHE A 326 -14.06 19.43 9.35
C PHE A 326 -13.23 19.66 8.10
N ILE A 327 -13.44 18.84 7.05
CA ILE A 327 -12.73 18.97 5.78
C ILE A 327 -13.64 19.43 4.63
N ARG A 328 -14.85 19.89 4.94
CA ARG A 328 -15.86 20.30 3.96
C ARG A 328 -15.32 21.24 2.89
N GLU A 329 -14.56 22.25 3.28
CA GLU A 329 -13.99 23.22 2.33
C GLU A 329 -12.97 22.61 1.35
N PHE A 330 -12.27 21.56 1.75
CA PHE A 330 -11.42 20.77 0.87
C PHE A 330 -12.26 19.91 -0.07
N SER A 331 -13.25 19.24 0.49
CA SER A 331 -14.10 18.27 -0.22
C SER A 331 -14.93 18.92 -1.33
N GLU A 332 -15.48 20.12 -1.10
CA GLU A 332 -16.24 20.88 -2.11
C GLU A 332 -15.39 21.26 -3.35
N ARG A 333 -14.07 21.20 -3.23
CA ARG A 333 -13.13 21.48 -4.32
C ARG A 333 -12.52 20.22 -4.92
N CYS A 334 -12.81 19.07 -4.33
CA CYS A 334 -12.25 17.78 -4.72
C CYS A 334 -13.16 17.08 -5.72
N TYR A 335 -12.64 16.81 -6.91
CA TYR A 335 -13.34 15.99 -7.89
C TYR A 335 -13.10 14.51 -7.59
N VAL A 336 -14.13 13.80 -7.16
CA VAL A 336 -14.04 12.38 -6.79
C VAL A 336 -14.36 11.51 -8.00
N ILE A 337 -13.48 10.56 -8.31
CA ILE A 337 -13.69 9.53 -9.33
C ILE A 337 -13.58 8.17 -8.66
N ASP A 338 -14.63 7.39 -8.75
CA ASP A 338 -14.59 5.98 -8.45
C ASP A 338 -14.03 5.22 -9.67
N LEU A 339 -12.94 4.47 -9.47
CA LEU A 339 -12.37 3.61 -10.53
C LEU A 339 -13.34 2.49 -10.90
N GLY A 340 -14.23 2.13 -9.97
CA GLY A 340 -15.27 1.12 -10.16
C GLY A 340 -14.75 -0.27 -10.45
N ASN A 341 -15.67 -1.11 -10.84
CA ASN A 341 -15.43 -2.50 -11.18
C ASN A 341 -15.13 -2.65 -12.68
N LEU A 342 -14.49 -3.75 -13.07
CA LEU A 342 -14.27 -4.10 -14.48
C LEU A 342 -15.52 -4.63 -15.19
N ASN A 343 -16.73 -4.27 -14.74
CA ASN A 343 -17.98 -4.75 -15.28
C ASN A 343 -18.01 -4.66 -16.81
N GLY A 344 -18.29 -5.78 -17.47
CA GLY A 344 -18.32 -5.89 -18.93
C GLY A 344 -16.94 -5.94 -19.62
N SER A 345 -15.85 -5.73 -18.92
CA SER A 345 -14.49 -5.73 -19.48
C SER A 345 -13.58 -6.80 -18.88
N MET A 346 -14.10 -7.65 -17.99
CA MET A 346 -13.31 -8.67 -17.29
C MET A 346 -12.73 -9.71 -18.25
N ALA A 347 -13.50 -10.15 -19.23
CA ALA A 347 -13.00 -11.10 -20.23
C ALA A 347 -11.83 -10.51 -21.05
N GLN A 348 -11.89 -9.23 -21.42
CA GLN A 348 -10.81 -8.53 -22.11
C GLN A 348 -9.57 -8.37 -21.24
N TYR A 349 -9.75 -8.14 -19.93
CA TYR A 349 -8.67 -8.10 -18.98
C TYR A 349 -7.96 -9.46 -18.88
N LEU A 350 -8.70 -10.56 -18.76
CA LEU A 350 -8.14 -11.91 -18.71
C LEU A 350 -7.43 -12.26 -20.02
N ASP A 351 -8.03 -11.99 -21.17
CA ASP A 351 -7.41 -12.20 -22.48
C ASP A 351 -6.06 -11.46 -22.60
N PHE A 352 -6.00 -10.20 -22.17
CA PHE A 352 -4.76 -9.43 -22.12
C PHE A 352 -3.71 -10.12 -21.22
N ARG A 353 -4.10 -10.61 -20.04
CA ARG A 353 -3.20 -11.27 -19.10
C ARG A 353 -2.62 -12.57 -19.69
N PHE A 354 -3.45 -13.38 -20.34
CA PHE A 354 -3.01 -14.61 -20.98
C PHE A 354 -2.10 -14.36 -22.18
N LYS A 355 -2.41 -13.39 -23.01
CA LYS A 355 -1.56 -13.01 -24.16
C LYS A 355 -0.15 -12.61 -23.77
N LYS A 356 0.04 -12.00 -22.60
CA LYS A 356 1.37 -11.65 -22.07
C LYS A 356 2.30 -12.83 -21.83
N VAL A 357 1.75 -13.97 -21.51
CA VAL A 357 2.50 -15.21 -21.28
C VAL A 357 2.40 -16.18 -22.46
N SER A 358 2.11 -15.64 -23.66
CA SER A 358 1.91 -16.43 -24.89
C SER A 358 0.80 -17.47 -24.77
N GLY A 359 -0.14 -17.25 -23.86
CA GLY A 359 -1.30 -18.11 -23.64
C GLY A 359 -2.55 -17.60 -24.37
N ASP A 360 -3.53 -18.49 -24.48
CA ASP A 360 -4.85 -18.19 -25.01
C ASP A 360 -5.90 -18.55 -23.93
N VAL A 361 -6.62 -17.55 -23.44
CA VAL A 361 -7.61 -17.73 -22.39
C VAL A 361 -8.72 -18.69 -22.79
N HIS A 362 -9.13 -18.73 -24.07
CA HIS A 362 -10.18 -19.62 -24.58
C HIS A 362 -9.73 -21.07 -24.70
N LYS A 363 -8.42 -21.33 -24.79
CA LYS A 363 -7.89 -22.71 -24.70
C LYS A 363 -7.89 -23.22 -23.26
N VAL A 364 -7.63 -22.32 -22.30
CA VAL A 364 -7.55 -22.67 -20.88
C VAL A 364 -8.94 -22.71 -20.24
N PHE A 365 -9.80 -21.76 -20.54
CA PHE A 365 -11.16 -21.66 -19.99
C PHE A 365 -12.21 -21.91 -21.08
N SER A 366 -13.25 -22.67 -20.79
CA SER A 366 -14.43 -22.70 -21.63
C SER A 366 -15.15 -21.35 -21.60
N ASP A 367 -15.87 -20.98 -22.68
CA ASP A 367 -16.60 -19.71 -22.74
C ASP A 367 -17.63 -19.56 -21.62
N LYS A 368 -18.28 -20.67 -21.23
CA LYS A 368 -19.19 -20.68 -20.07
C LYS A 368 -18.48 -20.41 -18.75
N ALA A 369 -17.27 -20.97 -18.54
CA ALA A 369 -16.47 -20.71 -17.35
C ALA A 369 -16.00 -19.26 -17.29
N LEU A 370 -15.55 -18.70 -18.42
CA LEU A 370 -15.18 -17.28 -18.51
C LEU A 370 -16.35 -16.36 -18.19
N HIS A 371 -17.54 -16.69 -18.70
CA HIS A 371 -18.74 -15.89 -18.43
C HIS A 371 -19.09 -15.89 -16.93
N ILE A 372 -19.05 -17.06 -16.28
CA ILE A 372 -19.32 -17.18 -14.84
C ILE A 372 -18.26 -16.43 -14.03
N LEU A 373 -16.96 -16.58 -14.37
CA LEU A 373 -15.88 -15.88 -13.72
C LEU A 373 -16.05 -14.36 -13.85
N ALA A 374 -16.32 -13.85 -15.05
CA ALA A 374 -16.54 -12.45 -15.33
C ALA A 374 -17.74 -11.86 -14.58
N LYS A 375 -18.79 -12.66 -14.35
CA LYS A 375 -19.97 -12.25 -13.60
C LYS A 375 -19.72 -12.26 -12.08
N ARG A 376 -18.92 -13.22 -11.59
CA ARG A 376 -18.62 -13.40 -10.16
C ARG A 376 -17.56 -12.44 -9.65
N ALA A 377 -16.60 -12.08 -10.51
CA ALA A 377 -15.48 -11.24 -10.15
C ALA A 377 -15.72 -9.79 -10.54
N GLU A 378 -15.92 -8.93 -9.54
CA GLU A 378 -16.13 -7.50 -9.76
C GLU A 378 -14.83 -6.75 -9.94
N VAL A 379 -13.75 -7.18 -9.28
CA VAL A 379 -12.43 -6.52 -9.30
C VAL A 379 -11.33 -7.45 -9.84
N PRO A 380 -10.26 -6.90 -10.44
CA PRO A 380 -9.17 -7.68 -11.03
C PRO A 380 -8.54 -8.70 -10.08
N GLN A 381 -8.33 -8.33 -8.82
CA GLN A 381 -7.72 -9.23 -7.83
C GLN A 381 -8.58 -10.45 -7.55
N LEU A 382 -9.89 -10.27 -7.44
CA LEU A 382 -10.82 -11.37 -7.24
C LEU A 382 -10.85 -12.30 -8.46
N ALA A 383 -10.85 -11.71 -9.67
CA ALA A 383 -10.78 -12.49 -10.91
C ALA A 383 -9.52 -13.35 -10.99
N ASN A 384 -8.38 -12.77 -10.64
CA ASN A 384 -7.10 -13.49 -10.61
C ASN A 384 -7.15 -14.65 -9.62
N ASN A 385 -7.66 -14.42 -8.41
CA ASN A 385 -7.74 -15.46 -7.38
C ASN A 385 -8.68 -16.60 -7.78
N ILE A 386 -9.85 -16.30 -8.33
CA ILE A 386 -10.78 -17.31 -8.82
C ILE A 386 -10.15 -18.07 -9.99
N ALA A 387 -9.54 -17.39 -10.94
CA ALA A 387 -8.92 -18.03 -12.10
C ALA A 387 -7.80 -19.01 -11.70
N VAL A 388 -6.91 -18.58 -10.78
CA VAL A 388 -5.83 -19.46 -10.26
C VAL A 388 -6.40 -20.71 -9.62
N ARG A 389 -7.41 -20.59 -8.75
CA ARG A 389 -8.02 -21.74 -8.08
C ARG A 389 -8.74 -22.65 -9.05
N ALA A 390 -9.50 -22.08 -9.99
CA ALA A 390 -10.20 -22.87 -11.00
C ALA A 390 -9.23 -23.65 -11.90
N MET A 391 -8.08 -23.07 -12.26
CA MET A 391 -7.02 -23.79 -12.97
C MET A 391 -6.39 -24.90 -12.11
N GLN A 392 -6.15 -24.68 -10.83
CA GLN A 392 -5.64 -25.69 -9.91
C GLN A 392 -6.64 -26.85 -9.73
N ASN A 393 -7.95 -26.55 -9.66
CA ASN A 393 -9.00 -27.55 -9.59
C ASN A 393 -9.05 -28.40 -10.87
N ALA A 394 -9.05 -27.76 -12.04
CA ALA A 394 -9.05 -28.44 -13.32
C ALA A 394 -7.80 -29.33 -13.51
N TYR A 395 -6.63 -28.88 -13.06
CA TYR A 395 -5.40 -29.67 -13.05
C TYR A 395 -5.51 -30.93 -12.18
N ARG A 396 -6.05 -30.80 -10.94
CA ARG A 396 -6.29 -31.96 -10.06
C ARG A 396 -7.24 -32.98 -10.68
N ASP A 397 -8.23 -32.53 -11.41
CA ASP A 397 -9.19 -33.37 -12.12
C ASP A 397 -8.65 -33.92 -13.47
N GLY A 398 -7.41 -33.60 -13.81
CA GLY A 398 -6.76 -34.02 -15.07
C GLY A 398 -7.42 -33.44 -16.32
N LYS A 399 -8.14 -32.31 -16.20
CA LYS A 399 -8.83 -31.66 -17.31
C LYS A 399 -7.91 -30.65 -18.00
N THR A 400 -7.93 -30.66 -19.32
CA THR A 400 -7.16 -29.73 -20.17
C THR A 400 -7.81 -28.35 -20.31
N GLN A 401 -9.05 -28.21 -19.82
CA GLN A 401 -9.79 -26.95 -19.87
C GLN A 401 -10.61 -26.74 -18.60
N VAL A 402 -10.63 -25.51 -18.09
CA VAL A 402 -11.41 -25.09 -16.94
C VAL A 402 -12.89 -25.04 -17.31
N THR A 403 -13.72 -25.75 -16.56
CA THR A 403 -15.18 -25.81 -16.75
C THR A 403 -15.91 -24.89 -15.76
N PRO A 404 -17.23 -24.66 -15.93
CA PRO A 404 -18.04 -23.91 -14.97
C PRO A 404 -17.96 -24.41 -13.53
N GLU A 405 -17.90 -25.73 -13.35
CA GLU A 405 -17.83 -26.38 -12.04
C GLU A 405 -16.55 -25.96 -11.30
N HIS A 406 -15.38 -25.99 -11.97
CA HIS A 406 -14.10 -25.58 -11.38
C HIS A 406 -14.13 -24.11 -10.94
N VAL A 407 -14.85 -23.23 -11.67
CA VAL A 407 -15.01 -21.82 -11.30
C VAL A 407 -15.99 -21.67 -10.12
N ALA A 408 -17.02 -22.52 -10.04
CA ALA A 408 -17.99 -22.49 -8.94
C ALA A 408 -17.34 -22.89 -7.60
N GLU A 409 -16.41 -23.84 -7.62
CA GLU A 409 -15.66 -24.33 -6.46
C GLU A 409 -14.49 -23.44 -6.06
N ALA A 410 -14.09 -22.49 -6.90
CA ALA A 410 -12.98 -21.59 -6.68
C ALA A 410 -13.39 -20.33 -5.90
#